data_ed4bb1d7b031629fb0ce6a4cd0e57733
#
_entry.id   ed4bb1d7b031629fb0ce6a4cd0e57733
#
_cell.length_a   1.000
_cell.length_b   1.000
_cell.length_c   1.000
_cell.angle_alpha   90.00
_cell.angle_beta   90.00
_cell.angle_gamma   90.00
#
_symmetry.space_group_name_H-M   'P 1'
#
loop_
_entity.id
_entity.type
_entity.pdbx_description
1 polymer ?
#
loop_
_entity_poly.entity_id
_entity_poly.type
_entity_poly.pdbx_seq_one_letter_code
_entity_poly.pdbx_strand_id
1 'polypeptide(L)'
;GFLNIMFKFLEEENPTHLAVAFDLKAPTFRHKMFADYKGTRKGMPDELQEQVPVIREVLKAMNIPLMMEEGYEADDLLGTMSVLGEQAGFEVKIVSGDRDLLQLATKKVQIRIPKTNRAGTVVEDYYEDDVLEKYQVTPKEFIDVKALMGDTSDNIPGIPGIGEKTATKLIKEFQSIENAYAHIDEVKPNRAKNNLQEYYDQGVMSKELATIKLDSPIDISFDDAKLGDLYTNCLLYTSPSPRDP
;
A
#
# COMPACT_ATOMS: atom_id res chain seq x y z
N GLY A 1 -11.93 -0.08 15.32
CA GLY A 1 -11.36 -0.36 14.04
C GLY A 1 -10.86 0.88 13.33
N PHE A 2 -11.19 1.02 12.04
CA PHE A 2 -10.69 2.06 11.14
C PHE A 2 -10.80 3.49 11.70
N LEU A 3 -11.99 3.93 12.10
CA LEU A 3 -12.21 5.29 12.61
C LEU A 3 -11.36 5.60 13.84
N ASN A 4 -11.19 4.65 14.77
CA ASN A 4 -10.36 4.88 15.96
C ASN A 4 -8.89 5.12 15.60
N ILE A 5 -8.37 4.39 14.60
CA ILE A 5 -7.01 4.59 14.10
C ILE A 5 -6.92 5.97 13.42
N MET A 6 -7.90 6.31 12.57
CA MET A 6 -7.93 7.59 11.88
C MET A 6 -7.97 8.76 12.87
N PHE A 7 -8.86 8.74 13.87
CA PHE A 7 -8.93 9.78 14.88
C PHE A 7 -7.64 9.92 15.70
N LYS A 8 -7.03 8.78 16.06
CA LYS A 8 -5.73 8.79 16.73
C LYS A 8 -4.69 9.55 15.91
N PHE A 9 -4.59 9.26 14.59
CA PHE A 9 -3.64 9.96 13.73
C PHE A 9 -4.00 11.44 13.51
N LEU A 10 -5.28 11.78 13.44
CA LEU A 10 -5.70 13.19 13.39
C LEU A 10 -5.27 13.98 14.63
N GLU A 11 -5.40 13.38 15.81
CA GLU A 11 -4.98 14.00 17.07
C GLU A 11 -3.45 14.10 17.22
N GLU A 12 -2.73 13.03 16.83
CA GLU A 12 -1.27 12.98 16.98
C GLU A 12 -0.54 13.87 15.96
N GLU A 13 -1.03 13.91 14.72
CA GLU A 13 -0.33 14.54 13.61
C GLU A 13 -0.85 15.93 13.25
N ASN A 14 -2.08 16.24 13.63
CA ASN A 14 -2.76 17.49 13.26
C ASN A 14 -2.56 17.86 11.77
N PRO A 15 -2.92 16.96 10.85
CA PRO A 15 -2.63 17.14 9.43
C PRO A 15 -3.46 18.27 8.84
N THR A 16 -2.95 18.92 7.81
CA THR A 16 -3.68 19.97 7.07
C THR A 16 -4.62 19.41 6.02
N HIS A 17 -4.34 18.20 5.52
CA HIS A 17 -5.07 17.53 4.46
C HIS A 17 -5.26 16.05 4.79
N LEU A 18 -6.38 15.49 4.37
CA LEU A 18 -6.68 14.07 4.52
C LEU A 18 -7.51 13.58 3.34
N ALA A 19 -7.17 12.43 2.81
CA ALA A 19 -8.00 11.67 1.87
C ALA A 19 -7.94 10.18 2.23
N VAL A 20 -8.99 9.44 1.91
CA VAL A 20 -9.06 8.00 2.20
C VAL A 20 -9.28 7.24 0.90
N ALA A 21 -8.43 6.26 0.63
CA ALA A 21 -8.54 5.38 -0.53
C ALA A 21 -9.28 4.09 -0.18
N PHE A 22 -10.13 3.63 -1.09
CA PHE A 22 -10.83 2.35 -0.99
C PHE A 22 -10.72 1.56 -2.29
N ASP A 23 -10.58 0.25 -2.16
CA ASP A 23 -10.72 -0.67 -3.28
C ASP A 23 -12.17 -0.73 -3.78
N LEU A 24 -12.33 -0.86 -5.08
CA LEU A 24 -13.60 -1.22 -5.70
C LEU A 24 -13.68 -2.74 -5.92
N LYS A 25 -14.91 -3.27 -5.94
CA LYS A 25 -15.19 -4.67 -6.28
C LYS A 25 -15.13 -4.91 -7.80
N ALA A 26 -14.14 -4.35 -8.47
CA ALA A 26 -13.95 -4.46 -9.92
C ALA A 26 -12.57 -5.06 -10.23
N PRO A 27 -12.41 -5.80 -11.32
CA PRO A 27 -11.10 -6.28 -11.73
C PRO A 27 -10.16 -5.10 -12.04
N THR A 28 -8.94 -5.18 -11.54
CA THR A 28 -7.90 -4.20 -11.81
C THR A 28 -7.06 -4.61 -13.03
N PHE A 29 -6.14 -3.74 -13.45
CA PHE A 29 -5.20 -4.08 -14.52
C PHE A 29 -4.36 -5.32 -14.17
N ARG A 30 -4.08 -5.56 -12.87
CA ARG A 30 -3.35 -6.76 -12.40
C ARG A 30 -4.12 -8.04 -12.68
N HIS A 31 -5.45 -8.06 -12.50
CA HIS A 31 -6.30 -9.21 -12.84
C HIS A 31 -6.35 -9.46 -14.36
N LYS A 32 -6.24 -8.40 -15.18
CA LYS A 32 -6.17 -8.53 -16.65
C LYS A 32 -4.83 -9.10 -17.10
N MET A 33 -3.76 -8.79 -16.37
CA MET A 33 -2.41 -9.30 -16.64
C MET A 33 -2.23 -10.74 -16.17
N PHE A 34 -2.74 -11.06 -14.98
CA PHE A 34 -2.62 -12.37 -14.36
C PHE A 34 -3.96 -12.74 -13.69
N ALA A 35 -4.69 -13.67 -14.31
CA ALA A 35 -6.05 -14.03 -13.89
C ALA A 35 -6.13 -14.59 -12.46
N ASP A 36 -5.05 -15.23 -11.99
CA ASP A 36 -4.98 -15.79 -10.64
C ASP A 36 -4.53 -14.78 -9.57
N TYR A 37 -4.28 -13.51 -9.94
CA TYR A 37 -3.91 -12.47 -8.99
C TYR A 37 -4.96 -12.33 -7.90
N LYS A 38 -4.53 -12.38 -6.62
CA LYS A 38 -5.40 -12.40 -5.42
C LYS A 38 -6.43 -13.54 -5.40
N GLY A 39 -6.34 -14.52 -6.31
CA GLY A 39 -7.31 -15.61 -6.45
C GLY A 39 -7.41 -16.53 -5.24
N THR A 40 -6.41 -16.56 -4.37
CA THR A 40 -6.40 -17.33 -3.11
C THR A 40 -6.94 -16.57 -1.92
N ARG A 41 -7.21 -15.26 -2.05
CA ARG A 41 -7.76 -14.44 -0.95
C ARG A 41 -9.19 -14.87 -0.62
N LYS A 42 -9.45 -15.10 0.65
CA LYS A 42 -10.83 -15.25 1.15
C LYS A 42 -11.57 -13.92 1.02
N GLY A 43 -12.83 -13.97 0.65
CA GLY A 43 -13.68 -12.78 0.62
C GLY A 43 -13.69 -12.06 1.98
N MET A 44 -14.02 -10.78 1.94
CA MET A 44 -14.22 -9.99 3.16
C MET A 44 -15.36 -10.61 3.99
N PRO A 45 -15.22 -10.80 5.32
CA PRO A 45 -16.31 -11.25 6.19
C PRO A 45 -17.56 -10.38 6.05
N ASP A 46 -18.75 -10.98 6.12
CA ASP A 46 -20.02 -10.30 5.90
C ASP A 46 -20.21 -9.10 6.84
N GLU A 47 -19.85 -9.26 8.12
CA GLU A 47 -19.93 -8.19 9.11
C GLU A 47 -19.04 -6.98 8.76
N LEU A 48 -17.94 -7.21 8.07
CA LEU A 48 -17.07 -6.13 7.61
C LEU A 48 -17.60 -5.52 6.30
N GLN A 49 -18.19 -6.33 5.43
CA GLN A 49 -18.82 -5.83 4.20
C GLN A 49 -19.94 -4.84 4.49
N GLU A 50 -20.74 -5.09 5.54
CA GLU A 50 -21.80 -4.17 5.99
C GLU A 50 -21.26 -2.86 6.58
N GLN A 51 -20.07 -2.87 7.17
CA GLN A 51 -19.46 -1.68 7.78
C GLN A 51 -18.83 -0.73 6.76
N VAL A 52 -18.36 -1.22 5.62
CA VAL A 52 -17.66 -0.38 4.63
C VAL A 52 -18.53 0.75 4.08
N PRO A 53 -19.81 0.53 3.68
CA PRO A 53 -20.69 1.62 3.27
C PRO A 53 -20.90 2.66 4.37
N VAL A 54 -21.10 2.21 5.61
CA VAL A 54 -21.28 3.11 6.76
C VAL A 54 -20.05 3.97 7.00
N ILE A 55 -18.85 3.39 6.94
CA ILE A 55 -17.59 4.16 7.05
C ILE A 55 -17.51 5.22 5.95
N ARG A 56 -17.86 4.90 4.71
CA ARG A 56 -17.87 5.86 3.60
C ARG A 56 -18.85 7.01 3.83
N GLU A 57 -20.04 6.73 4.35
CA GLU A 57 -21.03 7.76 4.70
C GLU A 57 -20.53 8.67 5.81
N VAL A 58 -19.92 8.11 6.87
CA VAL A 58 -19.31 8.87 7.95
C VAL A 58 -18.21 9.81 7.43
N LEU A 59 -17.30 9.29 6.61
CA LEU A 59 -16.21 10.09 6.02
C LEU A 59 -16.77 11.23 5.14
N LYS A 60 -17.79 10.96 4.34
CA LYS A 60 -18.48 11.99 3.54
C LYS A 60 -19.13 13.07 4.43
N ALA A 61 -19.80 12.66 5.52
CA ALA A 61 -20.38 13.58 6.48
C ALA A 61 -19.33 14.44 7.19
N MET A 62 -18.10 13.94 7.32
CA MET A 62 -16.94 14.66 7.83
C MET A 62 -16.23 15.51 6.77
N ASN A 63 -16.75 15.59 5.54
CA ASN A 63 -16.12 16.23 4.37
C ASN A 63 -14.73 15.69 4.06
N ILE A 64 -14.47 14.41 4.33
CA ILE A 64 -13.22 13.73 3.97
C ILE A 64 -13.40 13.10 2.59
N PRO A 65 -12.60 13.48 1.58
CA PRO A 65 -12.72 12.94 0.24
C PRO A 65 -12.31 11.46 0.19
N LEU A 66 -13.04 10.70 -0.64
CA LEU A 66 -12.81 9.28 -0.87
C LEU A 66 -12.20 9.10 -2.26
N MET A 67 -11.07 8.42 -2.34
CA MET A 67 -10.43 8.03 -3.58
C MET A 67 -10.83 6.60 -3.94
N MET A 68 -11.43 6.42 -5.11
CA MET A 68 -11.83 5.12 -5.67
C MET A 68 -11.80 5.23 -7.18
N GLU A 69 -11.12 4.31 -7.86
CA GLU A 69 -11.00 4.33 -9.31
C GLU A 69 -11.09 2.92 -9.89
N GLU A 70 -11.91 2.73 -10.93
CA GLU A 70 -12.03 1.45 -11.60
C GLU A 70 -10.74 1.07 -12.32
N GLY A 71 -10.35 -0.19 -12.17
CA GLY A 71 -9.13 -0.70 -12.78
C GLY A 71 -7.86 -0.51 -11.95
N TYR A 72 -7.93 0.22 -10.84
CA TYR A 72 -6.83 0.48 -9.91
C TYR A 72 -7.16 -0.02 -8.51
N GLU A 73 -6.13 -0.24 -7.71
CA GLU A 73 -6.25 -0.55 -6.30
C GLU A 73 -6.07 0.71 -5.43
N ALA A 74 -6.54 0.66 -4.20
CA ALA A 74 -6.34 1.76 -3.25
C ALA A 74 -4.87 2.17 -3.12
N ASP A 75 -3.96 1.20 -3.15
CA ASP A 75 -2.51 1.44 -3.05
C ASP A 75 -1.96 2.23 -4.25
N ASP A 76 -2.52 2.03 -5.46
CA ASP A 76 -2.14 2.80 -6.64
C ASP A 76 -2.58 4.27 -6.51
N LEU A 77 -3.74 4.51 -5.91
CA LEU A 77 -4.24 5.86 -5.63
C LEU A 77 -3.41 6.54 -4.54
N LEU A 78 -3.05 5.80 -3.48
CA LEU A 78 -2.17 6.29 -2.42
C LEU A 78 -0.78 6.62 -2.98
N GLY A 79 -0.22 5.75 -3.84
CA GLY A 79 1.06 5.98 -4.50
C GLY A 79 1.05 7.24 -5.36
N THR A 80 0.03 7.39 -6.20
CA THR A 80 -0.12 8.58 -7.06
C THR A 80 -0.27 9.85 -6.22
N MET A 81 -1.12 9.83 -5.20
CA MET A 81 -1.35 10.99 -4.32
C MET A 81 -0.10 11.35 -3.52
N SER A 82 0.70 10.37 -3.11
CA SER A 82 1.95 10.62 -2.38
C SER A 82 2.98 11.36 -3.24
N VAL A 83 3.10 10.97 -4.51
CA VAL A 83 4.00 11.66 -5.46
C VAL A 83 3.53 13.09 -5.74
N LEU A 84 2.24 13.28 -5.99
CA LEU A 84 1.67 14.60 -6.20
C LEU A 84 1.85 15.50 -4.96
N GLY A 85 1.61 14.95 -3.77
CA GLY A 85 1.79 15.65 -2.50
C GLY A 85 3.24 16.06 -2.27
N GLU A 86 4.20 15.16 -2.47
CA GLU A 86 5.62 15.47 -2.35
C GLU A 86 6.07 16.55 -3.34
N GLN A 87 5.61 16.47 -4.61
CA GLN A 87 5.88 17.48 -5.64
C GLN A 87 5.29 18.85 -5.29
N ALA A 88 4.13 18.87 -4.63
CA ALA A 88 3.51 20.09 -4.15
C ALA A 88 4.14 20.64 -2.86
N GLY A 89 5.13 19.95 -2.30
CA GLY A 89 5.90 20.39 -1.13
C GLY A 89 5.33 19.92 0.22
N PHE A 90 4.35 19.00 0.22
CA PHE A 90 3.83 18.41 1.44
C PHE A 90 4.78 17.37 2.04
N GLU A 91 4.73 17.22 3.35
CA GLU A 91 5.12 16.00 4.03
C GLU A 91 3.93 15.04 4.00
N VAL A 92 4.12 13.88 3.41
CA VAL A 92 3.05 12.91 3.20
C VAL A 92 3.17 11.76 4.18
N LYS A 93 2.06 11.38 4.81
CA LYS A 93 1.98 10.22 5.68
C LYS A 93 0.93 9.25 5.15
N ILE A 94 1.36 8.05 4.77
CA ILE A 94 0.48 6.97 4.35
C ILE A 94 0.27 6.03 5.54
N VAL A 95 -0.98 5.88 5.95
CA VAL A 95 -1.36 4.97 7.04
C VAL A 95 -2.04 3.74 6.47
N SER A 96 -1.41 2.61 6.56
CA SER A 96 -1.93 1.33 6.07
C SER A 96 -1.32 0.15 6.81
N GLY A 97 -2.05 -0.97 6.85
CA GLY A 97 -1.50 -2.25 7.33
C GLY A 97 -0.64 -2.99 6.29
N ASP A 98 -0.66 -2.52 5.03
CA ASP A 98 0.04 -3.19 3.93
C ASP A 98 1.51 -2.76 3.84
N ARG A 99 2.41 -3.75 3.84
CA ARG A 99 3.85 -3.53 3.75
C ARG A 99 4.31 -3.25 2.32
N ASP A 100 3.50 -3.51 1.33
CA ASP A 100 3.85 -3.23 -0.06
C ASP A 100 3.99 -1.74 -0.32
N LEU A 101 3.32 -0.92 0.49
CA LEU A 101 3.46 0.54 0.49
C LEU A 101 4.85 1.03 0.92
N LEU A 102 5.71 0.18 1.51
CA LEU A 102 7.10 0.54 1.83
C LEU A 102 7.89 0.95 0.59
N GLN A 103 7.49 0.48 -0.60
CA GLN A 103 8.09 0.92 -1.86
C GLN A 103 7.89 2.42 -2.16
N LEU A 104 6.94 3.07 -1.49
CA LEU A 104 6.61 4.48 -1.66
C LEU A 104 7.38 5.41 -0.72
N ALA A 105 8.12 4.86 0.26
CA ALA A 105 8.84 5.64 1.24
C ALA A 105 9.92 6.51 0.59
N THR A 106 9.95 7.80 0.94
CA THR A 106 10.97 8.76 0.53
C THR A 106 11.44 9.55 1.76
N LYS A 107 12.21 10.63 1.58
CA LYS A 107 12.54 11.57 2.67
C LYS A 107 11.36 12.38 3.16
N LYS A 108 10.28 12.48 2.38
CA LYS A 108 9.08 13.27 2.69
C LYS A 108 7.81 12.43 2.72
N VAL A 109 7.85 11.20 2.22
CA VAL A 109 6.74 10.25 2.28
C VAL A 109 7.04 9.22 3.35
N GLN A 110 6.31 9.26 4.44
CA GLN A 110 6.39 8.34 5.56
C GLN A 110 5.31 7.26 5.45
N ILE A 111 5.69 6.00 5.60
CA ILE A 111 4.75 4.88 5.68
C ILE A 111 4.55 4.53 7.15
N ARG A 112 3.31 4.57 7.61
CA ARG A 112 2.92 4.30 9.00
C ARG A 112 2.07 3.04 9.07
N ILE A 113 2.59 2.01 9.72
CA ILE A 113 1.96 0.67 9.79
C ILE A 113 1.43 0.44 11.20
N PRO A 114 0.11 0.61 11.43
CA PRO A 114 -0.48 0.33 12.73
C PRO A 114 -0.60 -1.19 12.95
N LYS A 115 -0.12 -1.64 14.09
CA LYS A 115 -0.23 -3.02 14.57
C LYS A 115 -1.04 -3.04 15.87
N THR A 116 -2.23 -3.59 15.83
CA THR A 116 -3.07 -3.74 17.01
C THR A 116 -2.80 -5.11 17.65
N ASN A 117 -2.44 -5.09 18.92
CA ASN A 117 -2.30 -6.27 19.75
C ASN A 117 -3.15 -6.12 21.04
N ARG A 118 -3.09 -7.11 21.95
CA ARG A 118 -3.86 -7.08 23.21
C ARG A 118 -3.48 -5.91 24.12
N ALA A 119 -2.29 -5.35 23.98
CA ALA A 119 -1.79 -4.23 24.78
C ALA A 119 -2.12 -2.85 24.16
N GLY A 120 -2.67 -2.81 22.94
CA GLY A 120 -3.00 -1.58 22.24
C GLY A 120 -2.49 -1.55 20.79
N THR A 121 -2.52 -0.35 20.18
CA THR A 121 -2.02 -0.14 18.83
C THR A 121 -0.64 0.49 18.89
N VAL A 122 0.35 -0.22 18.35
CA VAL A 122 1.72 0.27 18.10
C VAL A 122 1.82 0.64 16.63
N VAL A 123 2.54 1.71 16.30
CA VAL A 123 2.77 2.15 14.92
C VAL A 123 4.24 1.95 14.60
N GLU A 124 4.50 1.30 13.49
CA GLU A 124 5.84 1.24 12.88
C GLU A 124 5.91 2.34 11.81
N ASP A 125 6.92 3.19 11.89
CA ASP A 125 7.12 4.32 10.99
C ASP A 125 8.35 4.08 10.10
N TYR A 126 8.21 4.39 8.81
CA TYR A 126 9.26 4.15 7.82
C TYR A 126 9.40 5.32 6.86
N TYR A 127 10.53 5.97 6.87
CA TYR A 127 11.08 6.73 5.75
C TYR A 127 12.02 5.84 4.91
N GLU A 128 12.59 6.36 3.84
CA GLU A 128 13.46 5.57 2.96
C GLU A 128 14.67 4.96 3.70
N ASP A 129 15.26 5.70 4.64
CA ASP A 129 16.41 5.24 5.43
C ASP A 129 15.99 4.10 6.38
N ASP A 130 14.80 4.15 6.97
CA ASP A 130 14.27 3.09 7.83
C ASP A 130 14.03 1.80 7.05
N VAL A 131 13.53 1.92 5.81
CA VAL A 131 13.37 0.76 4.91
C VAL A 131 14.73 0.15 4.60
N LEU A 132 15.71 0.97 4.24
CA LEU A 132 17.08 0.52 3.95
C LEU A 132 17.71 -0.16 5.16
N GLU A 133 17.58 0.41 6.36
CA GLU A 133 18.11 -0.17 7.58
C GLU A 133 17.51 -1.53 7.88
N LYS A 134 16.17 -1.62 7.81
CA LYS A 134 15.44 -2.83 8.20
C LYS A 134 15.49 -3.93 7.17
N TYR A 135 15.29 -3.60 5.89
CA TYR A 135 15.15 -4.58 4.80
C TYR A 135 16.43 -4.75 3.99
N GLN A 136 17.45 -3.92 4.23
CA GLN A 136 18.75 -3.97 3.56
C GLN A 136 18.68 -3.66 2.05
N VAL A 137 17.61 -3.07 1.59
CA VAL A 137 17.35 -2.60 0.22
C VAL A 137 16.60 -1.27 0.27
N THR A 138 16.75 -0.46 -0.76
CA THR A 138 15.98 0.78 -0.90
C THR A 138 14.50 0.50 -1.15
N PRO A 139 13.58 1.47 -0.93
CA PRO A 139 12.17 1.31 -1.27
C PRO A 139 11.93 0.85 -2.71
N LYS A 140 12.70 1.36 -3.66
CA LYS A 140 12.60 0.95 -5.07
C LYS A 140 13.06 -0.49 -5.29
N GLU A 141 14.16 -0.87 -4.68
CA GLU A 141 14.70 -2.24 -4.75
C GLU A 141 13.81 -3.26 -4.02
N PHE A 142 12.99 -2.81 -3.07
CA PHE A 142 12.01 -3.66 -2.38
C PHE A 142 11.03 -4.31 -3.35
N ILE A 143 10.68 -3.62 -4.46
CA ILE A 143 9.84 -4.16 -5.53
C ILE A 143 10.52 -5.38 -6.18
N ASP A 144 11.81 -5.28 -6.46
CA ASP A 144 12.58 -6.37 -7.08
C ASP A 144 12.75 -7.57 -6.13
N VAL A 145 12.90 -7.34 -4.84
CA VAL A 145 12.87 -8.41 -3.83
C VAL A 145 11.54 -9.16 -3.89
N LYS A 146 10.40 -8.42 -3.92
CA LYS A 146 9.06 -8.99 -4.06
C LYS A 146 8.90 -9.75 -5.39
N ALA A 147 9.42 -9.21 -6.48
CA ALA A 147 9.39 -9.85 -7.80
C ALA A 147 10.10 -11.22 -7.80
N LEU A 148 11.23 -11.32 -7.12
CA LEU A 148 12.00 -12.55 -7.01
C LEU A 148 11.34 -13.58 -6.07
N MET A 149 10.93 -13.16 -4.87
CA MET A 149 10.40 -14.08 -3.87
C MET A 149 8.93 -14.44 -4.07
N GLY A 150 8.19 -13.61 -4.82
CA GLY A 150 6.74 -13.69 -4.93
C GLY A 150 6.02 -13.19 -3.66
N ASP A 151 4.69 -13.25 -3.73
CA ASP A 151 3.82 -12.97 -2.58
C ASP A 151 2.63 -13.93 -2.56
N THR A 152 2.59 -14.76 -1.53
CA THR A 152 1.50 -15.75 -1.36
C THR A 152 0.17 -15.11 -1.01
N SER A 153 0.16 -13.93 -0.38
CA SER A 153 -1.08 -13.23 -0.02
C SER A 153 -1.79 -12.67 -1.25
N ASP A 154 -1.02 -12.23 -2.26
CA ASP A 154 -1.53 -11.70 -3.52
C ASP A 154 -1.46 -12.71 -4.67
N ASN A 155 -1.01 -13.90 -4.36
CA ASN A 155 -0.79 -14.97 -5.35
C ASN A 155 0.17 -14.54 -6.48
N ILE A 156 1.20 -13.74 -6.12
CA ILE A 156 2.27 -13.37 -7.04
C ILE A 156 3.30 -14.50 -7.04
N PRO A 157 3.58 -15.10 -8.21
CA PRO A 157 4.33 -16.35 -8.25
C PRO A 157 5.82 -16.21 -7.88
N GLY A 158 6.45 -15.08 -8.20
CA GLY A 158 7.89 -14.92 -8.03
C GLY A 158 8.70 -15.91 -8.88
N ILE A 159 9.93 -16.17 -8.47
CA ILE A 159 10.80 -17.17 -9.09
C ILE A 159 10.91 -18.39 -8.17
N PRO A 160 10.56 -19.61 -8.63
CA PRO A 160 10.59 -20.81 -7.81
C PRO A 160 11.92 -21.00 -7.09
N GLY A 161 11.88 -21.27 -5.79
CA GLY A 161 13.08 -21.54 -4.99
C GLY A 161 13.94 -20.33 -4.64
N ILE A 162 13.52 -19.11 -4.99
CA ILE A 162 14.12 -17.87 -4.51
C ILE A 162 13.22 -17.31 -3.41
N GLY A 163 13.62 -17.50 -2.15
CA GLY A 163 12.95 -16.91 -1.01
C GLY A 163 13.59 -15.57 -0.61
N GLU A 164 13.00 -14.90 0.39
CA GLU A 164 13.37 -13.54 0.85
C GLU A 164 14.89 -13.35 1.03
N LYS A 165 15.57 -14.23 1.75
CA LYS A 165 17.03 -14.10 2.00
C LYS A 165 17.86 -14.11 0.70
N THR A 166 17.50 -14.97 -0.25
CA THR A 166 18.20 -15.07 -1.53
C THR A 166 17.86 -13.88 -2.42
N ALA A 167 16.58 -13.48 -2.47
CA ALA A 167 16.12 -12.31 -3.19
C ALA A 167 16.82 -11.04 -2.71
N THR A 168 16.81 -10.78 -1.39
CA THR A 168 17.49 -9.62 -0.79
C THR A 168 18.98 -9.61 -1.13
N LYS A 169 19.67 -10.77 -1.04
CA LYS A 169 21.08 -10.86 -1.39
C LYS A 169 21.33 -10.51 -2.85
N LEU A 170 20.52 -11.05 -3.77
CA LEU A 170 20.64 -10.78 -5.20
C LEU A 170 20.40 -9.30 -5.53
N ILE A 171 19.37 -8.69 -4.91
CA ILE A 171 19.07 -7.29 -5.17
C ILE A 171 20.13 -6.36 -4.56
N LYS A 172 20.69 -6.69 -3.41
CA LYS A 172 21.86 -5.95 -2.88
C LYS A 172 23.08 -6.00 -3.81
N GLU A 173 23.28 -7.09 -4.54
CA GLU A 173 24.42 -7.29 -5.43
C GLU A 173 24.15 -6.68 -6.82
N PHE A 174 22.95 -6.88 -7.36
CA PHE A 174 22.60 -6.52 -8.74
C PHE A 174 21.62 -5.35 -8.88
N GLN A 175 21.02 -4.82 -7.81
CA GLN A 175 20.05 -3.72 -7.70
C GLN A 175 18.70 -3.97 -8.37
N SER A 176 18.61 -4.85 -9.35
CA SER A 176 17.36 -5.19 -10.04
C SER A 176 17.38 -6.61 -10.59
N ILE A 177 16.20 -7.16 -10.86
CA ILE A 177 16.04 -8.47 -11.49
C ILE A 177 16.64 -8.48 -12.90
N GLU A 178 16.48 -7.38 -13.65
CA GLU A 178 17.01 -7.23 -15.00
C GLU A 178 18.54 -7.25 -15.00
N ASN A 179 19.16 -6.55 -14.07
CA ASN A 179 20.60 -6.52 -13.95
C ASN A 179 21.16 -7.86 -13.44
N ALA A 180 20.45 -8.53 -12.53
CA ALA A 180 20.82 -9.89 -12.12
C ALA A 180 20.76 -10.88 -13.31
N TYR A 181 19.77 -10.75 -14.19
CA TYR A 181 19.65 -11.56 -15.38
C TYR A 181 20.74 -11.24 -16.41
N ALA A 182 21.09 -9.96 -16.59
CA ALA A 182 22.17 -9.54 -17.49
C ALA A 182 23.55 -10.08 -17.03
N HIS A 183 23.74 -10.26 -15.72
CA HIS A 183 24.96 -10.82 -15.12
C HIS A 183 24.76 -12.24 -14.58
N ILE A 184 23.96 -13.03 -15.28
CA ILE A 184 23.49 -14.34 -14.82
C ILE A 184 24.62 -15.29 -14.43
N ASP A 185 25.79 -15.18 -15.06
CA ASP A 185 26.95 -16.03 -14.76
C ASP A 185 27.56 -15.75 -13.38
N GLU A 186 27.30 -14.58 -12.82
CA GLU A 186 27.76 -14.17 -11.48
C GLU A 186 26.77 -14.56 -10.38
N VAL A 187 25.51 -14.89 -10.75
CA VAL A 187 24.45 -15.24 -9.81
C VAL A 187 24.75 -16.51 -9.04
N LYS A 188 24.65 -16.44 -7.71
CA LYS A 188 24.83 -17.56 -6.78
C LYS A 188 23.68 -17.61 -5.77
N PRO A 189 23.27 -18.82 -5.33
CA PRO A 189 23.78 -20.16 -5.69
C PRO A 189 23.30 -20.59 -7.10
N ASN A 190 23.92 -21.66 -7.63
CA ASN A 190 23.58 -22.19 -8.96
C ASN A 190 22.09 -22.48 -9.15
N ARG A 191 21.40 -22.89 -8.09
CA ARG A 191 19.94 -23.11 -8.14
C ARG A 191 19.19 -21.80 -8.44
N ALA A 192 19.58 -20.71 -7.79
CA ALA A 192 18.96 -19.40 -8.05
C ALA A 192 19.28 -18.92 -9.47
N LYS A 193 20.52 -19.11 -9.93
CA LYS A 193 20.93 -18.83 -11.31
C LYS A 193 20.05 -19.57 -12.32
N ASN A 194 19.94 -20.88 -12.20
CA ASN A 194 19.18 -21.71 -13.13
C ASN A 194 17.68 -21.32 -13.13
N ASN A 195 17.11 -21.12 -11.94
CA ASN A 195 15.70 -20.74 -11.83
C ASN A 195 15.45 -19.31 -12.33
N LEU A 196 16.37 -18.38 -12.12
CA LEU A 196 16.26 -17.03 -12.68
C LEU A 196 16.32 -17.06 -14.21
N GLN A 197 17.16 -17.94 -14.82
CA GLN A 197 17.21 -18.12 -16.27
C GLN A 197 15.91 -18.72 -16.82
N GLU A 198 15.38 -19.74 -16.15
CA GLU A 198 14.19 -20.48 -16.59
C GLU A 198 12.91 -19.69 -16.43
N TYR A 199 12.78 -18.92 -15.33
CA TYR A 199 11.54 -18.23 -14.94
C TYR A 199 11.67 -16.69 -15.00
N TYR A 200 12.59 -16.17 -15.82
CA TYR A 200 12.83 -14.72 -15.89
C TYR A 200 11.56 -13.93 -16.24
N ASP A 201 10.83 -14.36 -17.27
CA ASP A 201 9.60 -13.70 -17.70
C ASP A 201 8.52 -13.70 -16.60
N GLN A 202 8.44 -14.78 -15.81
CA GLN A 202 7.56 -14.84 -14.63
C GLN A 202 8.01 -13.87 -13.54
N GLY A 203 9.31 -13.70 -13.36
CA GLY A 203 9.87 -12.69 -12.44
C GLY A 203 9.56 -11.27 -12.87
N VAL A 204 9.67 -10.96 -14.17
CA VAL A 204 9.30 -9.65 -14.73
C VAL A 204 7.80 -9.38 -14.55
N MET A 205 6.94 -10.34 -14.86
CA MET A 205 5.50 -10.24 -14.58
C MET A 205 5.23 -10.03 -13.09
N SER A 206 5.91 -10.76 -12.22
CA SER A 206 5.78 -10.61 -10.76
C SER A 206 6.20 -9.21 -10.28
N LYS A 207 7.23 -8.63 -10.89
CA LYS A 207 7.64 -7.23 -10.63
C LYS A 207 6.54 -6.26 -11.01
N GLU A 208 5.92 -6.44 -12.16
CA GLU A 208 4.84 -5.58 -12.63
C GLU A 208 3.60 -5.68 -11.73
N LEU A 209 3.26 -6.89 -11.27
CA LEU A 209 2.17 -7.12 -10.32
C LEU A 209 2.43 -6.48 -8.95
N ALA A 210 3.68 -6.53 -8.47
CA ALA A 210 4.08 -5.97 -7.18
C ALA A 210 4.26 -4.44 -7.21
N THR A 211 4.40 -3.84 -8.40
CA THR A 211 4.64 -2.40 -8.54
C THR A 211 3.36 -1.61 -8.37
N ILE A 212 3.38 -0.64 -7.47
CA ILE A 212 2.30 0.33 -7.27
C ILE A 212 2.38 1.39 -8.37
N LYS A 213 1.25 1.68 -9.02
CA LYS A 213 1.18 2.75 -10.03
C LYS A 213 1.22 4.12 -9.36
N LEU A 214 1.97 5.03 -9.98
CA LEU A 214 2.19 6.39 -9.48
C LEU A 214 1.57 7.47 -10.38
N ASP A 215 0.79 7.03 -11.37
CA ASP A 215 0.18 7.84 -12.42
C ASP A 215 -1.30 7.48 -12.64
N SER A 216 -1.95 6.95 -11.59
CA SER A 216 -3.37 6.60 -11.63
C SER A 216 -4.24 7.85 -11.82
N PRO A 217 -5.37 7.78 -12.53
CA PRO A 217 -6.29 8.90 -12.63
C PRO A 217 -6.88 9.21 -11.24
N ILE A 218 -6.66 10.44 -10.76
CA ILE A 218 -7.19 10.93 -9.49
C ILE A 218 -7.97 12.20 -9.76
N ASP A 219 -9.26 12.21 -9.38
CA ASP A 219 -10.16 13.35 -9.50
C ASP A 219 -10.38 14.05 -8.14
N ILE A 220 -9.30 14.26 -7.41
CA ILE A 220 -9.30 14.96 -6.12
C ILE A 220 -8.16 15.95 -6.10
N SER A 221 -8.50 17.24 -5.87
CA SER A 221 -7.50 18.29 -5.68
C SER A 221 -7.03 18.35 -4.22
N PHE A 222 -5.91 19.03 -3.97
CA PHE A 222 -5.48 19.30 -2.59
C PHE A 222 -6.47 20.20 -1.84
N ASP A 223 -7.17 21.10 -2.54
CA ASP A 223 -8.21 21.94 -1.91
C ASP A 223 -9.37 21.09 -1.40
N ASP A 224 -9.76 20.02 -2.14
CA ASP A 224 -10.80 19.08 -1.68
C ASP A 224 -10.34 18.29 -0.45
N ALA A 225 -9.06 17.95 -0.37
CA ALA A 225 -8.48 17.20 0.73
C ALA A 225 -8.15 18.05 1.96
N LYS A 226 -8.27 19.38 1.89
CA LYS A 226 -7.98 20.27 3.00
C LYS A 226 -8.95 20.03 4.14
N LEU A 227 -8.42 19.75 5.33
CA LEU A 227 -9.23 19.57 6.52
C LEU A 227 -9.84 20.88 6.98
N GLY A 228 -11.18 20.87 7.11
CA GLY A 228 -11.96 21.93 7.73
C GLY A 228 -12.52 21.48 9.08
N ASP A 229 -13.67 22.02 9.45
CA ASP A 229 -14.42 21.52 10.59
C ASP A 229 -15.05 20.16 10.25
N LEU A 230 -14.54 19.11 10.87
CA LEU A 230 -14.96 17.72 10.65
C LEU A 230 -16.40 17.44 11.14
N TYR A 231 -17.00 18.36 11.86
CA TYR A 231 -18.30 18.18 12.52
C TYR A 231 -19.43 19.02 11.93
N THR A 232 -19.15 19.90 10.97
CA THR A 232 -20.11 20.86 10.41
C THR A 232 -21.37 20.19 9.84
N ASN A 233 -21.24 19.00 9.27
CA ASN A 233 -22.34 18.24 8.64
C ASN A 233 -22.72 16.98 9.44
N CYS A 234 -22.26 16.84 10.66
CA CYS A 234 -22.46 15.64 11.45
C CYS A 234 -23.83 15.64 12.13
N LEU A 235 -24.89 15.34 11.36
CA LEU A 235 -26.25 15.08 11.88
C LEU A 235 -26.31 13.92 12.91
N LEU A 236 -25.26 13.13 13.03
CA LEU A 236 -25.16 12.04 14.00
C LEU A 236 -25.17 12.53 15.46
N TYR A 237 -24.82 13.80 15.70
CA TYR A 237 -24.86 14.40 17.05
C TYR A 237 -26.17 15.10 17.39
N THR A 238 -27.12 15.21 16.45
CA THR A 238 -28.40 15.85 16.70
C THR A 238 -29.54 14.85 16.95
N SER A 239 -29.28 13.56 16.90
CA SER A 239 -30.23 12.58 17.40
C SER A 239 -30.28 12.64 18.91
N PRO A 240 -31.46 12.93 19.53
CA PRO A 240 -31.57 12.92 20.96
C PRO A 240 -31.14 11.56 21.52
N SER A 241 -30.26 11.58 22.52
CA SER A 241 -29.87 10.38 23.24
C SER A 241 -31.13 9.70 23.76
N PRO A 242 -31.26 8.36 23.68
CA PRO A 242 -32.37 7.64 24.31
C PRO A 242 -32.48 7.87 25.83
N ARG A 243 -31.57 8.64 26.41
CA ARG A 243 -31.49 8.96 27.84
C ARG A 243 -31.85 10.40 28.18
N ASP A 244 -32.16 11.23 27.17
CA ASP A 244 -32.65 12.56 27.41
C ASP A 244 -34.18 12.49 27.70
N PRO A 245 -34.64 13.04 28.84
CA PRO A 245 -36.03 12.92 29.25
C PRO A 245 -37.00 13.70 28.38
#